data_67f91e6f21b7aaff6e58296094ac681c
#
_entry.id   67f91e6f21b7aaff6e58296094ac681c
#
_cell.length_a   1.000
_cell.length_b   1.000
_cell.length_c   1.000
_cell.angle_alpha   90.00
_cell.angle_beta   90.00
_cell.angle_gamma   90.00
#
_symmetry.space_group_name_H-M   'P 1'
#
loop_
_entity.id
_entity.type
_entity.pdbx_description
1 polymer ?
#
loop_
_entity_poly.entity_id
_entity_poly.type
_entity_poly.pdbx_seq_one_letter_code
_entity_poly.pdbx_strand_id
1 'polypeptide(L)'
;MSQFDKIINRRHTGSVKWDYVADDVLPLWVADMDFEAAPAIKQAVLNRAEHGVFGYTKVEDDYYEAVTSWFHRRHQWDIQRDWIIYTTGVIPALSCAIKAITLPGEK
;
A
#
# COMPACT_ATOMS: atom_id res chain seq x y z
N MET A 1 9.39 12.08 -23.13
CA MET A 1 10.07 11.26 -22.09
C MET A 1 9.00 10.82 -21.13
N SER A 2 8.86 9.52 -20.92
CA SER A 2 7.87 8.98 -19.97
C SER A 2 8.31 9.28 -18.53
N GLN A 3 7.34 9.39 -17.59
CA GLN A 3 7.66 9.49 -16.16
C GLN A 3 8.48 8.28 -15.65
N PHE A 4 8.40 7.16 -16.36
CA PHE A 4 9.14 5.93 -16.04
C PHE A 4 10.60 5.94 -16.54
N ASP A 5 10.99 6.92 -17.36
CA ASP A 5 12.38 7.08 -17.82
C ASP A 5 13.25 7.83 -16.80
N LYS A 6 12.62 8.39 -15.75
CA LYS A 6 13.31 9.13 -14.70
C LYS A 6 13.99 8.16 -13.74
N ILE A 7 15.32 8.21 -13.68
CA ILE A 7 16.09 7.46 -12.69
C ILE A 7 16.00 8.15 -11.33
N ILE A 8 15.56 7.41 -10.31
CA ILE A 8 15.45 7.90 -8.95
C ILE A 8 16.49 7.18 -8.10
N ASN A 9 17.41 7.95 -7.53
CA ASN A 9 18.35 7.38 -6.57
C ASN A 9 17.62 7.04 -5.27
N ARG A 10 17.66 5.77 -4.88
CA ARG A 10 17.06 5.26 -3.64
C ARG A 10 18.09 4.82 -2.61
N ARG A 11 19.39 4.90 -2.92
CA ARG A 11 20.45 4.60 -1.95
C ARG A 11 20.57 5.71 -0.92
N HIS A 12 20.80 5.32 0.30
CA HIS A 12 20.93 6.21 1.48
C HIS A 12 19.65 7.03 1.75
N THR A 13 18.48 6.45 1.41
CA THR A 13 17.17 7.05 1.65
C THR A 13 16.34 6.31 2.70
N GLY A 14 16.91 5.31 3.38
CA GLY A 14 16.19 4.40 4.26
C GLY A 14 15.42 3.31 3.53
N SER A 15 15.74 3.09 2.26
CA SER A 15 15.11 2.02 1.46
C SER A 15 15.66 0.66 1.87
N VAL A 16 14.83 -0.19 2.46
CA VAL A 16 15.21 -1.57 2.80
C VAL A 16 15.72 -2.33 1.58
N LYS A 17 15.10 -2.14 0.41
CA LYS A 17 15.52 -2.78 -0.83
C LYS A 17 16.95 -2.44 -1.22
N TRP A 18 17.31 -1.15 -1.15
CA TRP A 18 18.55 -0.63 -1.67
C TRP A 18 19.66 -0.51 -0.62
N ASP A 19 19.31 -0.23 0.63
CA ASP A 19 20.30 0.10 1.68
C ASP A 19 20.75 -1.15 2.46
N TYR A 20 20.16 -2.34 2.21
CA TYR A 20 20.58 -3.62 2.80
C TYR A 20 21.59 -4.40 1.94
N VAL A 21 21.94 -3.90 0.77
CA VAL A 21 22.91 -4.51 -0.14
C VAL A 21 24.07 -3.56 -0.40
N ALA A 22 25.23 -4.08 -0.74
CA ALA A 22 26.39 -3.28 -1.10
C ALA A 22 26.12 -2.41 -2.33
N ASP A 23 26.86 -1.32 -2.48
CA ASP A 23 26.59 -0.30 -3.50
C ASP A 23 26.73 -0.78 -4.94
N ASP A 24 27.54 -1.81 -5.16
CA ASP A 24 27.77 -2.46 -6.45
C ASP A 24 26.74 -3.57 -6.77
N VAL A 25 25.80 -3.85 -5.85
CA VAL A 25 24.77 -4.88 -6.00
C VAL A 25 23.46 -4.28 -6.47
N LEU A 26 22.89 -4.84 -7.55
CA LEU A 26 21.53 -4.51 -8.00
C LEU A 26 20.50 -5.37 -7.24
N PRO A 27 19.65 -4.79 -6.39
CA PRO A 27 18.68 -5.57 -5.62
C PRO A 27 17.49 -5.99 -6.48
N LEU A 28 17.24 -7.29 -6.55
CA LEU A 28 16.09 -7.90 -7.26
C LEU A 28 15.26 -8.83 -6.35
N TRP A 29 15.43 -8.73 -5.05
CA TRP A 29 14.87 -9.66 -4.06
C TRP A 29 13.47 -9.30 -3.57
N VAL A 30 13.01 -8.07 -3.78
CA VAL A 30 11.70 -7.59 -3.35
C VAL A 30 11.02 -6.81 -4.47
N ALA A 31 9.70 -6.95 -4.61
CA ALA A 31 8.90 -6.34 -5.66
C ALA A 31 8.52 -4.87 -5.37
N ASP A 32 9.33 -4.17 -4.60
CA ASP A 32 9.20 -2.74 -4.34
C ASP A 32 9.62 -1.95 -5.60
N MET A 33 8.70 -1.16 -6.15
CA MET A 33 8.93 -0.41 -7.38
C MET A 33 9.81 0.82 -7.15
N ASP A 34 10.68 1.11 -8.13
CA ASP A 34 11.61 2.24 -8.09
C ASP A 34 11.09 3.48 -8.86
N PHE A 35 9.79 3.53 -9.14
CA PHE A 35 9.13 4.66 -9.77
C PHE A 35 8.45 5.56 -8.74
N GLU A 36 8.35 6.85 -9.05
CA GLU A 36 7.54 7.77 -8.26
C GLU A 36 6.06 7.31 -8.23
N ALA A 37 5.40 7.53 -7.10
CA ALA A 37 3.95 7.38 -7.02
C ALA A 37 3.26 8.32 -8.02
N ALA A 38 2.08 7.91 -8.49
CA ALA A 38 1.28 8.75 -9.40
C ALA A 38 1.07 10.16 -8.82
N PRO A 39 1.11 11.21 -9.65
CA PRO A 39 1.00 12.60 -9.17
C PRO A 39 -0.22 12.85 -8.27
N ALA A 40 -1.37 12.24 -8.60
CA ALA A 40 -2.58 12.36 -7.78
C ALA A 40 -2.42 11.78 -6.36
N ILE A 41 -1.73 10.65 -6.23
CA ILE A 41 -1.43 10.03 -4.93
C ILE A 41 -0.50 10.93 -4.12
N LYS A 42 0.57 11.41 -4.75
CA LYS A 42 1.53 12.32 -4.13
C LYS A 42 0.84 13.60 -3.64
N GLN A 43 -0.03 14.18 -4.46
CA GLN A 43 -0.77 15.39 -4.10
C GLN A 43 -1.73 15.15 -2.92
N ALA A 44 -2.43 14.02 -2.89
CA ALA A 44 -3.31 13.69 -1.77
C ALA A 44 -2.55 13.58 -0.44
N VAL A 45 -1.35 12.97 -0.46
CA VAL A 45 -0.48 12.89 0.72
C VAL A 45 0.00 14.27 1.15
N LEU A 46 0.42 15.12 0.21
CA LEU A 46 0.85 16.49 0.50
C LEU A 46 -0.27 17.31 1.12
N ASN A 47 -1.48 17.29 0.55
CA ASN A 47 -2.63 18.00 1.11
C ASN A 47 -2.94 17.54 2.55
N ARG A 48 -2.81 16.25 2.82
CA ARG A 48 -3.02 15.73 4.18
C ARG A 48 -1.92 16.17 5.14
N ALA A 49 -0.67 16.22 4.67
CA ALA A 49 0.47 16.70 5.46
C ALA A 49 0.35 18.21 5.77
N GLU A 50 -0.07 19.02 4.79
CA GLU A 50 -0.29 20.46 4.98
C GLU A 50 -1.40 20.76 5.98
N HIS A 51 -2.44 19.91 6.07
CA HIS A 51 -3.47 20.04 7.11
C HIS A 51 -2.89 19.98 8.53
N GLY A 52 -1.82 19.18 8.75
CA GLY A 52 -0.99 19.19 9.95
C GLY A 52 -1.62 18.60 11.21
N VAL A 53 -2.90 18.26 11.22
CA VAL A 53 -3.58 17.65 12.37
C VAL A 53 -3.87 16.18 12.09
N PHE A 54 -3.19 15.31 12.79
CA PHE A 54 -3.26 13.86 12.64
C PHE A 54 -3.89 13.23 13.88
N GLY A 55 -5.20 13.15 13.90
CA GLY A 55 -5.96 12.48 14.95
C GLY A 55 -6.49 11.11 14.47
N TYR A 56 -7.47 10.57 15.19
CA TYR A 56 -8.20 9.41 14.73
C TYR A 56 -8.99 9.77 13.46
N THR A 57 -8.68 9.11 12.37
CA THR A 57 -9.30 9.37 11.07
C THR A 57 -10.36 8.31 10.79
N LYS A 58 -11.55 8.75 10.45
CA LYS A 58 -12.61 7.88 9.95
C LYS A 58 -12.33 7.55 8.49
N VAL A 59 -12.64 6.33 8.09
CA VAL A 59 -12.66 5.95 6.68
C VAL A 59 -13.96 6.46 6.07
N GLU A 60 -13.84 7.32 5.07
CA GLU A 60 -14.99 7.96 4.43
C GLU A 60 -15.60 7.08 3.34
N ASP A 61 -16.78 7.47 2.85
CA ASP A 61 -17.56 6.67 1.90
C ASP A 61 -16.86 6.53 0.55
N ASP A 62 -16.13 7.56 0.12
CA ASP A 62 -15.34 7.57 -1.12
C ASP A 62 -14.29 6.45 -1.19
N TYR A 63 -13.72 6.06 -0.04
CA TYR A 63 -12.81 4.91 0.03
C TYR A 63 -13.53 3.61 -0.36
N TYR A 64 -14.70 3.38 0.22
CA TYR A 64 -15.48 2.16 -0.06
C TYR A 64 -15.98 2.15 -1.50
N GLU A 65 -16.42 3.29 -2.02
CA GLU A 65 -16.84 3.44 -3.40
C GLU A 65 -15.67 3.18 -4.37
N ALA A 66 -14.48 3.68 -4.07
CA ALA A 66 -13.31 3.44 -4.88
C ALA A 66 -12.95 1.94 -4.93
N VAL A 67 -12.98 1.24 -3.79
CA VAL A 67 -12.66 -0.18 -3.69
C VAL A 67 -13.72 -1.02 -4.43
N THR A 68 -15.01 -0.84 -4.14
CA THR A 68 -16.09 -1.61 -4.79
C THR A 68 -16.12 -1.39 -6.29
N SER A 69 -15.99 -0.14 -6.72
CA SER A 69 -15.92 0.25 -8.12
C SER A 69 -14.69 -0.35 -8.83
N TRP A 70 -13.56 -0.43 -8.15
CA TRP A 70 -12.38 -1.10 -8.71
C TRP A 70 -12.62 -2.58 -8.96
N PHE A 71 -13.13 -3.32 -7.97
CA PHE A 71 -13.41 -4.75 -8.10
C PHE A 71 -14.45 -5.02 -9.18
N HIS A 72 -15.52 -4.22 -9.24
CA HIS A 72 -16.50 -4.32 -10.32
C HIS A 72 -15.85 -4.15 -11.70
N ARG A 73 -15.14 -3.03 -11.94
CA ARG A 73 -14.58 -2.73 -13.26
C ARG A 73 -13.45 -3.65 -13.69
N ARG A 74 -12.61 -4.11 -12.75
CA ARG A 74 -11.40 -4.87 -13.10
C ARG A 74 -11.60 -6.38 -13.03
N HIS A 75 -12.50 -6.82 -12.17
CA HIS A 75 -12.68 -8.25 -11.89
C HIS A 75 -14.11 -8.72 -12.12
N GLN A 76 -15.04 -7.82 -12.49
CA GLN A 76 -16.46 -8.11 -12.64
C GLN A 76 -17.05 -8.77 -11.37
N TRP A 77 -16.55 -8.31 -10.22
CA TRP A 77 -16.94 -8.83 -8.93
C TRP A 77 -17.60 -7.73 -8.09
N ASP A 78 -18.88 -7.94 -7.79
CA ASP A 78 -19.70 -7.01 -7.00
C ASP A 78 -19.54 -7.33 -5.51
N ILE A 79 -18.55 -6.72 -4.88
CA ILE A 79 -18.34 -6.82 -3.44
C ILE A 79 -19.22 -5.82 -2.70
N GLN A 80 -19.68 -6.19 -1.51
CA GLN A 80 -20.47 -5.33 -0.66
C GLN A 80 -19.57 -4.52 0.28
N ARG A 81 -20.02 -3.30 0.63
CA ARG A 81 -19.28 -2.41 1.53
C ARG A 81 -18.97 -3.05 2.89
N ASP A 82 -19.92 -3.76 3.45
CA ASP A 82 -19.82 -4.43 4.76
C ASP A 82 -18.89 -5.65 4.77
N TRP A 83 -18.43 -6.09 3.59
CA TRP A 83 -17.38 -7.10 3.48
C TRP A 83 -15.97 -6.51 3.59
N ILE A 84 -15.85 -5.17 3.56
CA ILE A 84 -14.55 -4.51 3.52
C ILE A 84 -14.11 -4.17 4.94
N ILE A 85 -13.03 -4.79 5.38
CA ILE A 85 -12.34 -4.48 6.63
C ILE A 85 -10.95 -3.95 6.26
N TYR A 86 -10.66 -2.71 6.63
CA TYR A 86 -9.32 -2.15 6.41
C TYR A 86 -8.40 -2.48 7.58
N THR A 87 -7.12 -2.66 7.27
CA THR A 87 -6.06 -2.93 8.25
C THR A 87 -4.83 -2.08 7.94
N THR A 88 -3.94 -1.96 8.91
CA THR A 88 -2.70 -1.17 8.76
C THR A 88 -1.65 -1.83 7.87
N GLY A 89 -1.92 -3.01 7.32
CA GLY A 89 -1.04 -3.72 6.40
C GLY A 89 -1.40 -5.18 6.24
N VAL A 90 -0.77 -5.84 5.28
CA VAL A 90 -1.05 -7.24 4.91
C VAL A 90 -0.70 -8.21 6.06
N ILE A 91 0.44 -8.03 6.71
CA ILE A 91 0.87 -8.93 7.79
C ILE A 91 -0.08 -8.89 8.99
N PRO A 92 -0.51 -7.72 9.51
CA PRO A 92 -1.57 -7.64 10.51
C PRO A 92 -2.88 -8.29 10.06
N ALA A 93 -3.29 -8.09 8.81
CA ALA A 93 -4.50 -8.71 8.26
C ALA A 93 -4.42 -10.23 8.27
N LEU A 94 -3.32 -10.81 7.77
CA LEU A 94 -3.09 -12.25 7.78
C LEU A 94 -3.07 -12.82 9.20
N SER A 95 -2.37 -12.15 10.12
CA SER A 95 -2.32 -12.58 11.53
C SER A 95 -3.70 -12.61 12.18
N CYS A 96 -4.52 -11.59 11.94
CA CYS A 96 -5.89 -11.55 12.46
C CYS A 96 -6.77 -12.64 11.83
N ALA A 97 -6.68 -12.82 10.51
CA ALA A 97 -7.46 -13.85 9.81
C ALA A 97 -7.12 -15.25 10.31
N ILE A 98 -5.83 -15.59 10.39
CA ILE A 98 -5.40 -16.89 10.90
C ILE A 98 -5.92 -17.12 12.32
N LYS A 99 -5.73 -16.16 13.23
CA LYS A 99 -6.22 -16.27 14.61
C LYS A 99 -7.73 -16.40 14.73
N ALA A 100 -8.48 -15.84 13.78
CA ALA A 100 -9.94 -15.91 13.79
C ALA A 100 -10.49 -17.26 13.34
N ILE A 101 -9.75 -18.02 12.51
CA ILE A 101 -10.25 -19.25 11.88
C ILE A 101 -9.51 -20.52 12.32
N THR A 102 -8.44 -20.41 13.13
CA THR A 102 -7.66 -21.56 13.61
C THR A 102 -7.58 -21.60 15.13
N LEU A 103 -7.41 -22.81 15.66
CA LEU A 103 -7.10 -23.05 17.07
C LEU A 103 -5.59 -23.23 17.28
N PRO A 104 -5.07 -22.98 18.50
CA PRO A 104 -3.66 -23.20 18.80
C PRO A 104 -3.24 -24.65 18.52
N GLY A 105 -2.22 -24.84 17.68
CA GLY A 105 -1.68 -26.14 17.30
C GLY A 105 -2.24 -26.74 16.00
N GLU A 106 -3.24 -26.13 15.38
CA GLU A 106 -3.69 -26.52 14.03
C GLU A 106 -2.64 -26.14 12.97
N LYS A 107 -2.54 -26.99 11.93
CA LYS A 107 -1.60 -26.83 10.81
C LYS A 107 -2.35 -26.51 9.52
#